data_8dff2c0b358a053abb168989b961d276
#
_entry.id   8dff2c0b358a053abb168989b961d276
#
_cell.length_a   1.000
_cell.length_b   1.000
_cell.length_c   1.000
_cell.angle_alpha   90.00
_cell.angle_beta   90.00
_cell.angle_gamma   90.00
#
_symmetry.space_group_name_H-M   'P 1'
#
loop_
_entity.id
_entity.type
_entity.pdbx_description
1 polymer ?
#
loop_
_entity_poly.entity_id
_entity_poly.type
_entity_poly.pdbx_seq_one_letter_code
_entity_poly.pdbx_strand_id
1 'polypeptide(L)'
;MKMKRIIPLGLFLLGACMEEAPSEAPAFYHRTVLVYMGGDNNLSSETDAKIHALASGWDRSDCRLIIYQDKGGAPCLYEVTREGIERVKTYPDENSASGSTLRRTIVDMLSRYPAKSYGLVVFSHGTGWLPQGMYPHSRSIVADG
;
A
#
# COMPACT_ATOMS: atom_id res chain seq x y z
N MET A 1 -32.40 -48.55 57.38
CA MET A 1 -32.95 -47.85 56.22
C MET A 1 -32.06 -46.67 55.89
N LYS A 2 -31.14 -46.76 54.90
CA LYS A 2 -30.14 -45.70 54.62
C LYS A 2 -30.66 -44.87 53.44
N MET A 3 -30.97 -43.59 53.72
CA MET A 3 -31.35 -42.59 52.72
C MET A 3 -30.11 -42.12 51.95
N LYS A 4 -30.04 -42.39 50.66
CA LYS A 4 -29.02 -41.82 49.75
C LYS A 4 -29.44 -40.38 49.35
N ARG A 5 -28.64 -39.40 49.73
CA ARG A 5 -28.77 -38.03 49.26
C ARG A 5 -28.23 -37.94 47.83
N ILE A 6 -29.08 -37.52 46.89
CA ILE A 6 -28.74 -37.22 45.53
C ILE A 6 -28.37 -35.72 45.50
N ILE A 7 -27.12 -35.40 45.16
CA ILE A 7 -26.63 -34.04 44.93
C ILE A 7 -26.86 -33.72 43.45
N PRO A 8 -27.61 -32.67 43.08
CA PRO A 8 -27.72 -32.28 41.69
C PRO A 8 -26.43 -31.59 41.24
N LEU A 9 -25.81 -32.12 40.21
CA LEU A 9 -24.65 -31.56 39.52
C LEU A 9 -25.10 -30.35 38.68
N GLY A 10 -24.90 -29.17 39.19
CA GLY A 10 -25.19 -27.94 38.48
C GLY A 10 -24.21 -27.72 37.33
N LEU A 11 -24.76 -27.75 36.12
CA LEU A 11 -24.03 -27.46 34.87
C LEU A 11 -23.86 -25.94 34.76
N PHE A 12 -22.67 -25.44 35.11
CA PHE A 12 -22.30 -24.03 34.87
C PHE A 12 -21.97 -23.86 33.41
N LEU A 13 -22.87 -23.30 32.61
CA LEU A 13 -22.60 -22.76 31.28
C LEU A 13 -21.83 -21.45 31.45
N LEU A 14 -20.51 -21.51 31.31
CA LEU A 14 -19.67 -20.34 31.12
C LEU A 14 -19.94 -19.79 29.73
N GLY A 15 -20.85 -18.82 29.62
CA GLY A 15 -20.96 -17.96 28.43
C GLY A 15 -19.69 -17.13 28.30
N ALA A 16 -18.78 -17.54 27.42
CA ALA A 16 -17.70 -16.69 26.98
C ALA A 16 -18.32 -15.59 26.12
N CYS A 17 -18.52 -14.40 26.71
CA CYS A 17 -18.66 -13.18 25.95
C CYS A 17 -17.34 -12.99 25.22
N MET A 18 -17.32 -13.28 23.92
CA MET A 18 -16.27 -12.75 23.04
C MET A 18 -16.53 -11.23 22.97
N GLU A 19 -15.79 -10.49 23.76
CA GLU A 19 -15.67 -9.06 23.60
C GLU A 19 -14.96 -8.86 22.26
N GLU A 20 -15.70 -8.47 21.21
CA GLU A 20 -15.11 -7.98 19.97
C GLU A 20 -14.23 -6.81 20.37
N ALA A 21 -12.91 -6.95 20.16
CA ALA A 21 -11.98 -5.86 20.30
C ALA A 21 -12.51 -4.66 19.47
N PRO A 22 -12.58 -3.46 20.03
CA PRO A 22 -13.07 -2.31 19.31
C PRO A 22 -12.23 -2.20 18.02
N SER A 23 -12.89 -2.27 16.87
CA SER A 23 -12.28 -1.96 15.58
C SER A 23 -11.76 -0.54 15.69
N GLU A 24 -10.43 -0.39 15.84
CA GLU A 24 -9.82 0.93 15.82
C GLU A 24 -10.21 1.59 14.48
N ALA A 25 -10.89 2.73 14.59
CA ALA A 25 -11.20 3.54 13.42
C ALA A 25 -9.88 3.81 12.67
N PRO A 26 -9.82 3.67 11.33
CA PRO A 26 -8.58 3.83 10.60
C PRO A 26 -7.93 5.17 10.96
N ALA A 27 -6.67 5.13 11.40
CA ALA A 27 -5.96 6.31 11.83
C ALA A 27 -6.00 7.37 10.71
N PHE A 28 -6.57 8.53 11.01
CA PHE A 28 -6.77 9.60 10.04
C PHE A 28 -5.50 10.45 9.96
N TYR A 29 -4.67 10.18 8.97
CA TYR A 29 -3.41 10.90 8.78
C TYR A 29 -3.64 12.30 8.20
N HIS A 30 -2.73 13.22 8.51
CA HIS A 30 -2.74 14.55 7.91
C HIS A 30 -2.48 14.49 6.40
N ARG A 31 -1.57 13.60 5.98
CA ARG A 31 -1.23 13.41 4.57
C ARG A 31 -0.93 11.96 4.24
N THR A 32 -1.39 11.50 3.06
CA THR A 32 -0.93 10.27 2.44
C THR A 32 -0.16 10.62 1.16
N VAL A 33 1.05 10.10 1.02
CA VAL A 33 1.90 10.28 -0.16
C VAL A 33 2.00 8.97 -0.92
N LEU A 34 1.66 8.99 -2.20
CA LEU A 34 1.92 7.88 -3.12
C LEU A 34 3.21 8.16 -3.89
N VAL A 35 4.16 7.25 -3.79
CA VAL A 35 5.33 7.18 -4.70
C VAL A 35 5.01 6.11 -5.74
N TYR A 36 4.82 6.54 -6.98
CA TYR A 36 4.49 5.68 -8.10
C TYR A 36 5.76 5.37 -8.89
N MET A 37 6.25 4.14 -8.80
CA MET A 37 7.48 3.69 -9.47
C MET A 37 7.12 2.81 -10.67
N GLY A 38 7.12 3.40 -11.87
CA GLY A 38 7.07 2.67 -13.15
C GLY A 38 8.48 2.32 -13.56
N GLY A 39 8.98 1.20 -13.08
CA GLY A 39 10.36 0.74 -13.26
C GLY A 39 10.48 -0.55 -14.06
N ASP A 40 9.45 -0.95 -14.82
CA ASP A 40 9.54 -2.08 -15.76
C ASP A 40 10.37 -1.68 -16.99
N ASN A 41 11.63 -1.39 -16.74
CA ASN A 41 12.64 -0.95 -17.69
C ASN A 41 14.03 -1.11 -17.04
N ASN A 42 15.07 -0.46 -17.56
CA ASN A 42 16.42 -0.52 -16.99
C ASN A 42 16.56 0.13 -15.59
N LEU A 43 15.51 0.75 -15.03
CA LEU A 43 15.47 1.22 -13.64
C LEU A 43 14.98 0.12 -12.66
N SER A 44 14.56 -1.05 -13.15
CA SER A 44 13.98 -2.11 -12.31
C SER A 44 14.89 -2.50 -11.13
N SER A 45 16.19 -2.59 -11.36
CA SER A 45 17.19 -2.91 -10.34
C SER A 45 17.38 -1.80 -9.29
N GLU A 46 16.99 -0.57 -9.59
CA GLU A 46 17.12 0.56 -8.66
C GLU A 46 15.91 0.70 -7.74
N THR A 47 14.75 0.21 -8.12
CA THR A 47 13.50 0.44 -7.38
C THR A 47 13.56 -0.08 -5.96
N ASP A 48 14.13 -1.26 -5.72
CA ASP A 48 14.27 -1.85 -4.38
C ASP A 48 15.14 -0.98 -3.47
N ALA A 49 16.30 -0.53 -3.97
CA ALA A 49 17.19 0.36 -3.22
C ALA A 49 16.51 1.70 -2.88
N LYS A 50 15.72 2.26 -3.81
CA LYS A 50 14.96 3.51 -3.59
C LYS A 50 13.86 3.32 -2.54
N ILE A 51 13.15 2.19 -2.54
CA ILE A 51 12.14 1.86 -1.52
C ILE A 51 12.79 1.80 -0.13
N HIS A 52 13.91 1.12 0.01
CA HIS A 52 14.64 1.05 1.28
C HIS A 52 15.16 2.43 1.73
N ALA A 53 15.67 3.25 0.82
CA ALA A 53 16.12 4.60 1.11
C ALA A 53 14.95 5.49 1.58
N LEU A 54 13.80 5.42 0.91
CA LEU A 54 12.58 6.13 1.31
C LEU A 54 12.12 5.69 2.71
N ALA A 55 12.06 4.38 2.96
CA ALA A 55 11.65 3.86 4.26
C ALA A 55 12.60 4.30 5.38
N SER A 56 13.91 4.30 5.13
CA SER A 56 14.91 4.72 6.12
C SER A 56 14.83 6.20 6.46
N GLY A 57 14.42 7.05 5.51
CA GLY A 57 14.27 8.50 5.71
C GLY A 57 12.89 8.93 6.16
N TRP A 58 11.92 8.00 6.25
CA TRP A 58 10.55 8.34 6.57
C TRP A 58 10.29 8.31 8.07
N ASP A 59 10.33 9.48 8.71
CA ASP A 59 10.12 9.65 10.15
C ASP A 59 8.81 10.40 10.51
N ARG A 60 7.98 10.70 9.49
CA ARG A 60 6.76 11.50 9.64
C ARG A 60 5.64 10.67 10.26
N SER A 61 5.39 10.84 11.54
CA SER A 61 4.31 10.13 12.26
C SER A 61 2.90 10.61 11.89
N ASP A 62 2.76 11.83 11.34
CA ASP A 62 1.52 12.46 10.90
C ASP A 62 1.18 12.21 9.42
N CYS A 63 2.08 11.52 8.70
CA CYS A 63 1.98 11.26 7.27
C CYS A 63 2.16 9.77 7.00
N ARG A 64 1.43 9.27 6.00
CA ARG A 64 1.56 7.91 5.49
C ARG A 64 2.30 7.92 4.17
N LEU A 65 3.20 6.95 3.98
CA LEU A 65 3.92 6.72 2.74
C LEU A 65 3.47 5.41 2.13
N ILE A 66 2.93 5.48 0.92
CA ILE A 66 2.50 4.35 0.11
C ILE A 66 3.37 4.32 -1.15
N ILE A 67 3.83 3.13 -1.54
CA ILE A 67 4.71 2.95 -2.69
C ILE A 67 4.07 1.92 -3.62
N TYR A 68 3.78 2.33 -4.85
CA TYR A 68 3.51 1.40 -5.95
C TYR A 68 4.82 1.11 -6.66
N GLN A 69 5.16 -0.16 -6.80
CA GLN A 69 6.37 -0.61 -7.49
C GLN A 69 5.98 -1.55 -8.62
N ASP A 70 6.36 -1.17 -9.83
CA ASP A 70 6.47 -2.04 -10.98
C ASP A 70 7.95 -2.16 -11.36
N LYS A 71 8.44 -3.40 -11.43
CA LYS A 71 9.84 -3.71 -11.82
C LYS A 71 9.91 -4.90 -12.77
N GLY A 72 8.81 -5.13 -13.49
CA GLY A 72 8.56 -6.30 -14.31
C GLY A 72 7.78 -7.37 -13.55
N GLY A 73 6.77 -7.93 -14.20
CA GLY A 73 5.82 -8.87 -13.62
C GLY A 73 4.72 -8.18 -12.81
N ALA A 74 4.20 -8.85 -11.79
CA ALA A 74 3.07 -8.37 -11.01
C ALA A 74 3.44 -7.18 -10.10
N PRO A 75 2.94 -5.96 -10.36
CA PRO A 75 3.23 -4.81 -9.53
C PRO A 75 2.70 -4.95 -8.10
N CYS A 76 3.37 -4.31 -7.15
CA CYS A 76 3.01 -4.36 -5.74
C CYS A 76 2.78 -2.97 -5.15
N LEU A 77 1.85 -2.91 -4.19
CA LEU A 77 1.63 -1.75 -3.34
C LEU A 77 2.21 -2.05 -1.96
N TYR A 78 3.00 -1.14 -1.45
CA TYR A 78 3.60 -1.22 -0.12
C TYR A 78 3.17 -0.05 0.73
N GLU A 79 3.07 -0.28 2.02
CA GLU A 79 2.98 0.75 3.06
C GLU A 79 4.29 0.77 3.84
N VAL A 80 4.83 1.97 4.07
CA VAL A 80 5.97 2.14 4.96
C VAL A 80 5.44 2.43 6.35
N THR A 81 5.68 1.49 7.26
CA THR A 81 5.30 1.56 8.67
C THR A 81 6.52 1.83 9.55
N ARG A 82 6.33 1.92 10.86
CA ARG A 82 7.45 2.02 11.82
C ARG A 82 8.21 0.71 11.94
N GLU A 83 7.53 -0.40 11.68
CA GLU A 83 8.07 -1.74 11.74
C GLU A 83 8.82 -2.13 10.46
N GLY A 84 8.62 -1.39 9.37
CA GLY A 84 9.27 -1.64 8.09
C GLY A 84 8.38 -1.42 6.87
N ILE A 85 8.66 -2.15 5.81
CA ILE A 85 7.95 -2.08 4.54
C ILE A 85 7.00 -3.27 4.45
N GLU A 86 5.69 -3.00 4.39
CA GLU A 86 4.64 -4.01 4.31
C GLU A 86 4.02 -4.04 2.92
N ARG A 87 3.96 -5.22 2.30
CA ARG A 87 3.24 -5.39 1.05
C ARG A 87 1.75 -5.55 1.31
N VAL A 88 0.96 -4.55 0.90
CA VAL A 88 -0.49 -4.50 1.16
C VAL A 88 -1.35 -4.99 0.01
N LYS A 89 -0.79 -5.02 -1.22
CA LYS A 89 -1.49 -5.51 -2.40
C LYS A 89 -0.54 -5.92 -3.50
N THR A 90 -0.94 -6.92 -4.30
CA THR A 90 -0.34 -7.27 -5.59
C THR A 90 -1.38 -7.06 -6.68
N TYR A 91 -0.98 -6.46 -7.78
CA TYR A 91 -1.82 -6.22 -8.95
C TYR A 91 -1.53 -7.26 -10.04
N PRO A 92 -2.45 -7.46 -10.99
CA PRO A 92 -2.12 -8.17 -12.23
C PRO A 92 -0.97 -7.46 -12.94
N ASP A 93 -0.20 -8.22 -13.71
CA ASP A 93 0.82 -7.67 -14.60
C ASP A 93 0.15 -6.79 -15.66
N GLU A 94 0.56 -5.52 -15.72
CA GLU A 94 -0.01 -4.51 -16.61
C GLU A 94 0.92 -3.31 -16.76
N ASN A 95 0.74 -2.60 -17.87
CA ASN A 95 1.56 -1.46 -18.24
C ASN A 95 1.42 -0.31 -17.23
N SER A 96 2.45 -0.05 -16.42
CA SER A 96 2.51 1.04 -15.46
C SER A 96 2.65 2.43 -16.10
N ALA A 97 3.03 2.52 -17.37
CA ALA A 97 2.99 3.79 -18.13
C ALA A 97 1.57 4.20 -18.55
N SER A 98 0.60 3.31 -18.40
CA SER A 98 -0.78 3.60 -18.74
C SER A 98 -1.43 4.56 -17.73
N GLY A 99 -2.09 5.61 -18.24
CA GLY A 99 -2.89 6.52 -17.41
C GLY A 99 -4.04 5.81 -16.67
N SER A 100 -4.56 4.70 -17.19
CA SER A 100 -5.58 3.89 -16.52
C SER A 100 -5.02 3.17 -15.30
N THR A 101 -3.81 2.63 -15.38
CA THR A 101 -3.10 1.99 -14.28
C THR A 101 -2.79 2.98 -13.17
N LEU A 102 -2.23 4.15 -13.51
CA LEU A 102 -1.99 5.23 -12.54
C LEU A 102 -3.29 5.67 -11.86
N ARG A 103 -4.35 5.93 -12.64
CA ARG A 103 -5.65 6.33 -12.10
C ARG A 103 -6.20 5.29 -11.14
N ARG A 104 -6.20 4.01 -11.49
CA ARG A 104 -6.66 2.93 -10.64
C ARG A 104 -5.85 2.86 -9.34
N THR A 105 -4.53 2.95 -9.41
CA THR A 105 -3.65 2.93 -8.24
C THR A 105 -3.94 4.09 -7.31
N ILE A 106 -4.16 5.30 -7.85
CA ILE A 106 -4.57 6.47 -7.05
C ILE A 106 -5.92 6.23 -6.37
N VAL A 107 -6.94 5.75 -7.11
CA VAL A 107 -8.27 5.48 -6.53
C VAL A 107 -8.19 4.42 -5.43
N ASP A 108 -7.40 3.37 -5.64
CA ASP A 108 -7.20 2.31 -4.65
C ASP A 108 -6.51 2.85 -3.39
N MET A 109 -5.50 3.69 -3.56
CA MET A 109 -4.81 4.36 -2.45
C MET A 109 -5.77 5.29 -1.68
N LEU A 110 -6.56 6.13 -2.38
CA LEU A 110 -7.51 7.04 -1.76
C LEU A 110 -8.56 6.30 -0.92
N SER A 111 -9.05 5.16 -1.43
CA SER A 111 -10.07 4.37 -0.74
C SER A 111 -9.53 3.66 0.51
N ARG A 112 -8.28 3.22 0.48
CA ARG A 112 -7.64 2.50 1.60
C ARG A 112 -7.09 3.43 2.67
N TYR A 113 -6.63 4.59 2.28
CA TYR A 113 -5.80 5.47 3.09
C TYR A 113 -6.35 6.89 3.13
N PRO A 114 -7.52 7.11 3.73
CA PRO A 114 -8.11 8.44 3.84
C PRO A 114 -7.19 9.39 4.62
N ALA A 115 -7.05 10.61 4.13
CA ALA A 115 -6.23 11.66 4.71
C ALA A 115 -6.80 13.04 4.39
N LYS A 116 -6.34 14.09 5.11
CA LYS A 116 -6.73 15.48 4.83
C LYS A 116 -6.14 16.01 3.52
N SER A 117 -5.00 15.48 3.11
CA SER A 117 -4.32 15.87 1.86
C SER A 117 -3.55 14.70 1.28
N TYR A 118 -3.24 14.80 -0.02
CA TYR A 118 -2.54 13.76 -0.74
C TYR A 118 -1.38 14.34 -1.52
N GLY A 119 -0.31 13.54 -1.67
CA GLY A 119 0.84 13.84 -2.51
C GLY A 119 1.06 12.70 -3.51
N LEU A 120 1.57 13.04 -4.68
CA LEU A 120 2.00 12.08 -5.69
C LEU A 120 3.43 12.39 -6.10
N VAL A 121 4.28 11.38 -6.08
CA VAL A 121 5.64 11.40 -6.63
C VAL A 121 5.70 10.33 -7.71
N VAL A 122 6.16 10.67 -8.89
CA VAL A 122 6.35 9.72 -9.98
C VAL A 122 7.85 9.49 -10.18
N PHE A 123 8.25 8.22 -10.16
CA PHE A 123 9.61 7.77 -10.43
C PHE A 123 9.58 6.86 -11.66
N SER A 124 10.17 7.32 -12.74
CA SER A 124 10.37 6.56 -13.98
C SER A 124 11.27 7.35 -14.91
N HIS A 125 11.60 6.78 -16.07
CA HIS A 125 12.13 7.57 -17.17
C HIS A 125 11.11 8.57 -17.66
N GLY A 126 11.58 9.77 -18.01
CA GLY A 126 10.80 10.81 -18.66
C GLY A 126 11.61 11.39 -19.84
N THR A 127 10.90 12.04 -20.76
CA THR A 127 11.56 12.71 -21.90
C THR A 127 12.21 14.05 -21.49
N GLY A 128 12.09 14.44 -20.21
CA GLY A 128 12.58 15.71 -19.72
C GLY A 128 11.82 16.90 -20.35
N TRP A 129 12.52 18.02 -20.51
CA TRP A 129 11.98 19.28 -21.07
C TRP A 129 12.10 19.37 -22.58
N LEU A 130 12.24 18.23 -23.28
CA LEU A 130 12.40 18.23 -24.72
C LEU A 130 11.07 18.53 -25.42
N PRO A 131 11.08 19.28 -26.54
CA PRO A 131 9.89 19.55 -27.31
C PRO A 131 9.18 18.29 -27.76
N GLN A 132 7.85 18.35 -27.82
CA GLN A 132 7.02 17.26 -28.31
C GLN A 132 7.45 16.87 -29.73
N GLY A 133 7.72 15.58 -29.94
CA GLY A 133 8.14 15.03 -31.23
C GLY A 133 9.65 14.74 -31.36
N MET A 134 10.47 15.15 -30.39
CA MET A 134 11.89 14.78 -30.38
C MET A 134 12.12 13.31 -30.01
N TYR A 135 11.15 12.68 -29.33
CA TYR A 135 11.11 11.25 -29.09
C TYR A 135 9.81 10.67 -29.65
N PRO A 136 9.87 9.92 -30.75
CA PRO A 136 8.67 9.48 -31.47
C PRO A 136 7.78 8.49 -30.67
N HIS A 137 8.21 8.00 -29.52
CA HIS A 137 7.53 6.90 -28.81
C HIS A 137 7.07 7.21 -27.38
N SER A 138 7.26 8.40 -26.86
CA SER A 138 6.87 8.71 -25.47
C SER A 138 5.87 9.87 -25.38
N ARG A 139 4.59 9.53 -25.16
CA ARG A 139 3.54 10.49 -24.79
C ARG A 139 3.19 10.41 -23.30
N SER A 140 3.90 9.61 -22.51
CA SER A 140 3.70 9.44 -21.08
C SER A 140 4.90 9.96 -20.30
N ILE A 141 4.65 10.40 -19.07
CA ILE A 141 5.71 10.73 -18.12
C ILE A 141 6.40 9.49 -17.58
N VAL A 142 5.83 8.33 -17.80
CA VAL A 142 6.33 7.00 -17.41
C VAL A 142 6.58 6.22 -18.69
N ALA A 143 7.76 5.68 -18.88
CA ALA A 143 8.10 4.80 -19.97
C ALA A 143 8.34 3.39 -19.45
N ASP A 144 7.65 2.42 -20.03
CA ASP A 144 7.95 1.01 -19.86
C ASP A 144 9.00 0.57 -20.88
N GLY A 145 9.84 -0.39 -20.49
CA GLY A 145 10.89 -0.98 -21.32
C GLY A 145 10.39 -2.04 -22.28
#